data_b06ebb7c8b0d5f9c775b4e23b4229ba6
#
_entry.id   b06ebb7c8b0d5f9c775b4e23b4229ba6
#
_cell.length_a   1.000
_cell.length_b   1.000
_cell.length_c   1.000
_cell.angle_alpha   90.00
_cell.angle_beta   90.00
_cell.angle_gamma   90.00
#
_symmetry.space_group_name_H-M   'P 1'
#
loop_
_entity.id
_entity.type
_entity.pdbx_description
1 polymer ?
#
loop_
_entity_poly.entity_id
_entity_poly.type
_entity_poly.pdbx_seq_one_letter_code
_entity_poly.pdbx_strand_id
1 'polypeptide(L)'
;MDPSKYHSVRADILAFPHMQGEIYTEQKLGSKGELTESYDKLLAERPEYFVFNGASLALAKEKPLKAKTGETVRIFFGVGGPNYTSSFHLIGEVFERVYNLGSLTTAPMRDVQTTTVPPGGATVVDVKLEVPGKFRGADSTNPEAVKRHRPPSA
;
A
#
# COMPACT_ATOMS: atom_id res chain seq x y z
N MET A 1 -13.17 26.37 6.62
CA MET A 1 -12.55 25.24 7.33
C MET A 1 -11.32 25.78 8.02
N ASP A 2 -11.23 25.65 9.33
CA ASP A 2 -10.13 26.18 10.13
C ASP A 2 -8.92 25.25 10.01
N PRO A 3 -7.80 25.69 9.39
CA PRO A 3 -6.60 24.85 9.22
C PRO A 3 -5.92 24.47 10.55
N SER A 4 -6.21 25.19 11.65
CA SER A 4 -5.64 24.91 12.96
C SER A 4 -6.18 23.63 13.61
N LYS A 5 -7.27 23.08 13.08
CA LYS A 5 -7.87 21.82 13.55
C LYS A 5 -7.25 20.55 12.94
N TYR A 6 -6.47 20.71 11.89
CA TYR A 6 -5.68 19.57 11.39
C TYR A 6 -4.43 19.45 12.26
N HIS A 7 -4.32 18.35 12.98
CA HIS A 7 -3.11 18.05 13.72
C HIS A 7 -1.96 18.10 12.72
N SER A 8 -1.11 19.13 12.86
CA SER A 8 0.08 19.27 12.05
C SER A 8 0.83 17.92 12.04
N VAL A 9 1.16 17.44 10.85
CA VAL A 9 2.12 16.34 10.71
C VAL A 9 3.32 16.74 11.57
N ARG A 10 3.59 16.00 12.64
CA ARG A 10 4.71 16.31 13.51
C ARG A 10 5.95 16.32 12.63
N ALA A 11 6.83 17.30 12.83
CA ALA A 11 8.03 17.47 12.02
C ALA A 11 9.00 16.28 12.10
N ASP A 12 8.77 15.37 13.06
CA ASP A 12 9.51 14.15 13.32
C ASP A 12 8.91 12.89 12.61
N ILE A 13 7.85 13.06 11.81
CA ILE A 13 7.20 11.95 11.10
C ILE A 13 7.49 12.05 9.61
N LEU A 14 8.13 11.03 9.06
CA LEU A 14 8.28 10.85 7.62
C LEU A 14 6.95 10.40 7.00
N ALA A 15 6.44 11.14 6.03
CA ALA A 15 5.15 10.87 5.40
C ALA A 15 5.32 10.30 3.99
N PHE A 16 4.71 9.15 3.72
CA PHE A 16 4.77 8.48 2.43
C PHE A 16 3.38 8.18 1.87
N PRO A 17 3.01 8.74 0.71
CA PRO A 17 1.78 8.37 0.03
C PRO A 17 1.94 7.08 -0.75
N HIS A 18 0.97 6.17 -0.59
CA HIS A 18 0.87 4.90 -1.31
C HIS A 18 -0.54 4.74 -1.87
N MET A 19 -0.63 4.52 -3.16
CA MET A 19 -1.89 4.22 -3.83
C MET A 19 -1.79 2.85 -4.50
N GLN A 20 -2.61 1.92 -4.02
CA GLN A 20 -2.83 0.64 -4.70
C GLN A 20 -3.82 0.84 -5.84
N GLY A 21 -3.55 0.26 -6.98
CA GLY A 21 -4.43 0.27 -8.14
C GLY A 21 -4.43 -1.07 -8.86
N GLU A 22 -5.47 -1.28 -9.62
CA GLU A 22 -5.67 -2.43 -10.49
C GLU A 22 -5.57 -1.98 -11.94
N ILE A 23 -4.90 -2.77 -12.79
CA ILE A 23 -4.80 -2.49 -14.21
C ILE A 23 -5.32 -3.71 -14.99
N TYR A 24 -6.28 -3.46 -15.87
CA TYR A 24 -6.96 -4.45 -16.68
C TYR A 24 -6.57 -4.26 -18.12
N THR A 25 -5.83 -5.20 -18.71
CA THR A 25 -5.33 -5.09 -20.08
C THR A 25 -5.71 -6.30 -20.92
N GLU A 26 -5.92 -6.07 -22.22
CA GLU A 26 -6.13 -7.17 -23.19
C GLU A 26 -4.89 -8.06 -23.24
N GLN A 27 -3.72 -7.47 -23.18
CA GLN A 27 -2.45 -8.15 -23.17
C GLN A 27 -2.21 -8.85 -21.84
N LYS A 28 -1.50 -9.97 -21.89
CA LYS A 28 -1.13 -10.75 -20.70
C LYS A 28 -0.07 -10.04 -19.86
N LEU A 29 -0.02 -10.38 -18.58
CA LEU A 29 1.01 -9.93 -17.64
C LEU A 29 2.41 -10.08 -18.23
N GLY A 30 3.17 -8.98 -18.24
CA GLY A 30 4.55 -8.94 -18.73
C GLY A 30 4.70 -8.63 -20.22
N SER A 31 3.60 -8.38 -20.95
CA SER A 31 3.68 -7.88 -22.32
C SER A 31 4.41 -6.56 -22.39
N LYS A 32 5.18 -6.34 -23.46
CA LYS A 32 5.94 -5.11 -23.72
C LYS A 32 5.22 -4.24 -24.71
N GLY A 33 5.44 -2.93 -24.63
CA GLY A 33 4.85 -1.94 -25.51
C GLY A 33 3.60 -1.32 -24.93
N GLU A 34 2.80 -0.74 -25.79
CA GLU A 34 1.52 -0.13 -25.42
C GLU A 34 0.51 -1.20 -25.00
N LEU A 35 -0.21 -0.94 -23.92
CA LEU A 35 -1.22 -1.83 -23.37
C LEU A 35 -2.60 -1.21 -23.58
N THR A 36 -3.55 -2.02 -24.02
CA THR A 36 -4.95 -1.63 -24.24
C THR A 36 -5.77 -2.01 -23.04
N GLU A 37 -6.60 -1.12 -22.55
CA GLU A 37 -7.52 -1.39 -21.44
C GLU A 37 -8.57 -2.44 -21.86
N SER A 38 -8.87 -3.36 -20.92
CA SER A 38 -9.87 -4.41 -21.11
C SER A 38 -11.07 -4.19 -20.19
N TYR A 39 -12.17 -3.74 -20.77
CA TYR A 39 -13.42 -3.56 -20.06
C TYR A 39 -14.02 -4.89 -19.59
N ASP A 40 -13.91 -5.94 -20.40
CA ASP A 40 -14.42 -7.28 -20.06
C ASP A 40 -13.71 -7.86 -18.84
N LYS A 41 -12.39 -7.67 -18.74
CA LYS A 41 -11.63 -8.11 -17.57
C LYS A 41 -11.96 -7.29 -16.33
N LEU A 42 -12.22 -6.00 -16.50
CA LEU A 42 -12.65 -5.12 -15.41
C LEU A 42 -13.99 -5.57 -14.83
N LEU A 43 -14.98 -5.86 -15.69
CA LEU A 43 -16.28 -6.39 -15.26
C LEU A 43 -16.17 -7.81 -14.66
N ALA A 44 -15.25 -8.61 -15.15
CA ALA A 44 -14.99 -9.95 -14.64
C ALA A 44 -14.09 -9.96 -13.38
N GLU A 45 -13.68 -8.79 -12.89
CA GLU A 45 -12.82 -8.62 -11.71
C GLU A 45 -11.48 -9.38 -11.84
N ARG A 46 -10.87 -9.39 -13.04
CA ARG A 46 -9.62 -10.12 -13.31
C ARG A 46 -8.51 -9.17 -13.79
N PRO A 47 -7.89 -8.40 -12.89
CA PRO A 47 -6.79 -7.52 -13.23
C PRO A 47 -5.55 -8.31 -13.67
N GLU A 48 -4.84 -7.79 -14.66
CA GLU A 48 -3.52 -8.31 -15.03
C GLU A 48 -2.42 -7.82 -14.08
N TYR A 49 -2.60 -6.62 -13.50
CA TYR A 49 -1.61 -6.04 -12.61
C TYR A 49 -2.27 -5.47 -11.36
N PHE A 50 -1.64 -5.74 -10.22
CA PHE A 50 -1.78 -4.92 -9.02
C PHE A 50 -0.53 -4.06 -8.89
N VAL A 51 -0.71 -2.76 -8.73
CA VAL A 51 0.38 -1.80 -8.71
C VAL A 51 0.31 -0.89 -7.48
N PHE A 52 1.48 -0.47 -7.02
CA PHE A 52 1.59 0.62 -6.07
C PHE A 52 2.13 1.84 -6.80
N ASN A 53 1.47 2.99 -6.61
CA ASN A 53 1.84 4.26 -7.24
C ASN A 53 1.98 4.16 -8.77
N GLY A 54 1.08 3.38 -9.41
CA GLY A 54 0.92 3.33 -10.85
C GLY A 54 1.92 2.45 -11.61
N ALA A 55 2.87 1.79 -10.94
CA ALA A 55 3.83 0.95 -11.63
C ALA A 55 4.14 -0.36 -10.90
N SER A 56 4.34 -1.43 -11.66
CA SER A 56 4.75 -2.72 -11.12
C SER A 56 6.15 -2.64 -10.50
N LEU A 57 6.27 -3.03 -9.23
CA LEU A 57 7.52 -3.03 -8.47
C LEU A 57 8.17 -1.64 -8.24
N ALA A 58 7.48 -0.54 -8.49
CA ALA A 58 8.03 0.81 -8.35
C ALA A 58 8.67 1.05 -6.97
N LEU A 59 7.97 0.69 -5.90
CA LEU A 59 8.47 0.87 -4.53
C LEU A 59 9.51 -0.17 -4.11
N ALA A 60 9.54 -1.33 -4.78
CA ALA A 60 10.46 -2.39 -4.41
C ALA A 60 11.84 -2.24 -5.06
N LYS A 61 11.91 -1.65 -6.25
CA LYS A 61 13.16 -1.56 -7.04
C LYS A 61 13.60 -0.13 -7.30
N GLU A 62 12.71 0.71 -7.76
CA GLU A 62 13.07 2.03 -8.30
C GLU A 62 13.14 3.10 -7.23
N LYS A 63 12.16 3.12 -6.33
CA LYS A 63 12.00 4.16 -5.30
C LYS A 63 11.68 3.56 -3.93
N PRO A 64 12.61 2.75 -3.34
CA PRO A 64 12.38 2.23 -2.00
C PRO A 64 12.30 3.38 -0.99
N LEU A 65 11.35 3.30 -0.08
CA LEU A 65 11.26 4.24 1.03
C LEU A 65 12.44 4.03 1.96
N LYS A 66 12.97 5.12 2.50
CA LYS A 66 14.12 5.11 3.41
C LYS A 66 13.75 5.83 4.70
N ALA A 67 14.02 5.19 5.82
CA ALA A 67 13.89 5.77 7.13
C ALA A 67 15.00 5.20 8.03
N LYS A 68 15.26 5.86 9.14
CA LYS A 68 16.27 5.44 10.12
C LYS A 68 15.59 4.68 11.26
N THR A 69 16.35 3.81 11.92
CA THR A 69 15.93 3.18 13.17
C THR A 69 15.60 4.24 14.22
N GLY A 70 14.48 4.07 14.89
CA GLY A 70 13.95 5.00 15.88
C GLY A 70 12.99 6.05 15.32
N GLU A 71 12.94 6.23 13.99
CA GLU A 71 11.97 7.14 13.36
C GLU A 71 10.57 6.52 13.30
N THR A 72 9.57 7.38 13.40
CA THR A 72 8.17 7.01 13.11
C THR A 72 7.86 7.38 11.66
N VAL A 73 7.39 6.41 10.91
CA VAL A 73 6.96 6.56 9.51
C VAL A 73 5.45 6.61 9.47
N ARG A 74 4.90 7.61 8.81
CA ARG A 74 3.47 7.69 8.50
C ARG A 74 3.22 7.33 7.05
N ILE A 75 2.36 6.36 6.82
CA ILE A 75 1.96 5.93 5.50
C ILE A 75 0.50 6.31 5.27
N PHE A 76 0.26 7.10 4.23
CA PHE A 76 -1.08 7.39 3.70
C PHE A 76 -1.37 6.35 2.64
N PHE A 77 -2.21 5.39 2.95
CA PHE A 77 -2.52 4.29 2.08
C PHE A 77 -3.93 4.40 1.52
N GLY A 78 -4.05 4.39 0.20
CA GLY A 78 -5.33 4.43 -0.51
C GLY A 78 -5.45 3.24 -1.46
N VAL A 79 -6.68 2.83 -1.71
CA VAL A 79 -7.04 1.80 -2.70
C VAL A 79 -7.88 2.45 -3.79
N GLY A 80 -7.27 2.61 -4.97
CA GLY A 80 -7.97 3.12 -6.15
C GLY A 80 -9.00 2.12 -6.68
N GLY A 81 -8.74 0.85 -6.52
CA GLY A 81 -9.61 -0.23 -6.98
C GLY A 81 -9.62 -0.37 -8.52
N PRO A 82 -10.77 -0.65 -9.13
CA PRO A 82 -12.12 -0.50 -8.56
C PRO A 82 -12.68 -1.72 -7.79
N ASN A 83 -12.11 -2.91 -7.92
CA ASN A 83 -12.79 -4.14 -7.52
C ASN A 83 -12.28 -4.72 -6.19
N TYR A 84 -10.98 -4.67 -5.93
CA TYR A 84 -10.37 -5.41 -4.82
C TYR A 84 -10.14 -4.56 -3.57
N THR A 85 -10.59 -5.13 -2.45
CA THR A 85 -10.23 -4.66 -1.12
C THR A 85 -8.78 -5.05 -0.81
N SER A 86 -8.03 -4.16 -0.18
CA SER A 86 -6.67 -4.43 0.29
C SER A 86 -6.66 -4.83 1.76
N SER A 87 -5.88 -5.85 2.08
CA SER A 87 -5.48 -6.17 3.45
C SER A 87 -4.05 -5.65 3.67
N PHE A 88 -3.94 -4.36 3.98
CA PHE A 88 -2.66 -3.69 4.09
C PHE A 88 -1.90 -4.11 5.34
N HIS A 89 -0.67 -4.58 5.13
CA HIS A 89 0.22 -5.11 6.14
C HIS A 89 1.66 -4.72 5.83
N LEU A 90 2.47 -4.46 6.84
CA LEU A 90 3.91 -4.28 6.72
C LEU A 90 4.60 -5.50 7.32
N ILE A 91 5.21 -6.32 6.47
CA ILE A 91 5.84 -7.60 6.89
C ILE A 91 7.00 -7.29 7.84
N GLY A 92 6.92 -7.86 9.04
CA GLY A 92 7.92 -7.69 10.08
C GLY A 92 7.67 -6.54 11.05
N GLU A 93 6.57 -5.81 10.88
CA GLU A 93 6.21 -4.68 11.74
C GLU A 93 4.74 -4.70 12.15
N VAL A 94 4.43 -3.95 13.20
CA VAL A 94 3.09 -3.70 13.70
C VAL A 94 2.81 -2.20 13.59
N PHE A 95 1.62 -1.83 13.16
CA PHE A 95 1.21 -0.44 13.13
C PHE A 95 0.96 0.07 14.55
N GLU A 96 1.78 1.01 15.00
CA GLU A 96 1.58 1.68 16.30
C GLU A 96 0.22 2.38 16.37
N ARG A 97 -0.21 2.95 15.24
CA ARG A 97 -1.51 3.61 15.10
C ARG A 97 -2.10 3.36 13.72
N VAL A 98 -3.40 3.10 13.71
CA VAL A 98 -4.20 3.02 12.47
C VAL A 98 -5.35 4.00 12.55
N TYR A 99 -5.39 4.91 11.62
CA TYR A 99 -6.45 5.89 11.44
C TYR A 99 -7.40 5.36 10.35
N ASN A 100 -8.42 4.65 10.79
CA ASN A 100 -9.40 4.04 9.90
C ASN A 100 -10.10 5.06 9.02
N LEU A 101 -10.38 4.69 7.79
CA LEU A 101 -11.03 5.52 6.79
C LEU A 101 -10.30 6.86 6.54
N GLY A 102 -9.02 6.95 6.90
CA GLY A 102 -8.25 8.17 6.79
C GLY A 102 -8.64 9.29 7.76
N SER A 103 -9.46 8.99 8.77
CA SER A 103 -9.92 9.98 9.75
C SER A 103 -8.84 10.32 10.77
N LEU A 104 -8.26 11.50 10.66
CA LEU A 104 -7.25 12.00 11.61
C LEU A 104 -7.86 12.67 12.85
N THR A 105 -9.18 12.80 12.90
CA THR A 105 -9.91 13.44 14.02
C THR A 105 -10.48 12.45 15.02
N THR A 106 -10.58 11.17 14.65
CA THR A 106 -10.99 10.09 15.56
C THR A 106 -9.77 9.48 16.24
N ALA A 107 -9.98 8.88 17.42
CA ALA A 107 -8.92 8.14 18.09
C ALA A 107 -8.45 6.98 17.21
N PRO A 108 -7.14 6.82 16.97
CA PRO A 108 -6.60 5.71 16.19
C PRO A 108 -6.69 4.38 16.97
N MET A 109 -6.82 3.28 16.24
CA MET A 109 -6.55 1.95 16.80
C MET A 109 -5.04 1.83 17.04
N ARG A 110 -4.67 1.00 18.02
CA ARG A 110 -3.26 0.77 18.38
C ARG A 110 -2.88 -0.68 18.21
N ASP A 111 -1.59 -0.88 17.93
CA ASP A 111 -0.96 -2.21 17.90
C ASP A 111 -1.65 -3.16 16.92
N VAL A 112 -1.95 -2.64 15.74
CA VAL A 112 -2.69 -3.34 14.67
C VAL A 112 -1.72 -3.90 13.65
N GLN A 113 -1.85 -5.17 13.33
CA GLN A 113 -0.96 -5.85 12.38
C GLN A 113 -1.39 -5.67 10.92
N THR A 114 -2.69 -5.65 10.67
CA THR A 114 -3.27 -5.57 9.32
C THR A 114 -4.51 -4.70 9.35
N THR A 115 -4.69 -3.85 8.36
CA THR A 115 -5.90 -3.05 8.21
C THR A 115 -6.54 -3.27 6.84
N THR A 116 -7.87 -3.35 6.83
CA THR A 116 -8.65 -3.55 5.61
C THR A 116 -9.05 -2.21 5.01
N VAL A 117 -8.77 -2.04 3.71
CA VAL A 117 -9.10 -0.82 2.97
C VAL A 117 -9.89 -1.18 1.71
N PRO A 118 -11.17 -0.82 1.63
CA PRO A 118 -12.01 -1.11 0.46
C PRO A 118 -11.62 -0.28 -0.75
N PRO A 119 -12.06 -0.65 -1.97
CA PRO A 119 -11.94 0.19 -3.16
C PRO A 119 -12.51 1.60 -2.91
N GLY A 120 -11.79 2.63 -3.37
CA GLY A 120 -12.13 4.03 -3.10
C GLY A 120 -11.86 4.49 -1.67
N GLY A 121 -11.38 3.60 -0.80
CA GLY A 121 -11.09 3.89 0.60
C GLY A 121 -9.64 4.28 0.86
N ALA A 122 -9.40 4.75 2.07
CA ALA A 122 -8.06 5.08 2.54
C ALA A 122 -7.89 4.77 4.03
N THR A 123 -6.63 4.63 4.44
CA THR A 123 -6.22 4.58 5.84
C THR A 123 -4.92 5.35 6.03
N VAL A 124 -4.63 5.75 7.25
CA VAL A 124 -3.32 6.27 7.61
C VAL A 124 -2.75 5.40 8.72
N VAL A 125 -1.49 5.00 8.58
CA VAL A 125 -0.83 4.18 9.61
C VAL A 125 0.48 4.81 10.05
N ASP A 126 0.77 4.71 11.33
CA ASP A 126 2.07 5.06 11.91
C ASP A 126 2.81 3.80 12.31
N VAL A 127 4.07 3.70 11.89
CA VAL A 127 4.98 2.59 12.20
C VAL A 127 6.24 3.15 12.82
N LYS A 128 6.63 2.64 13.97
CA LYS A 128 7.93 2.96 14.58
C LYS A 128 8.93 1.87 14.21
N LEU A 129 9.99 2.26 13.52
CA LEU A 129 11.03 1.34 13.08
C LEU A 129 12.04 1.09 14.23
N GLU A 130 11.92 -0.03 14.91
CA GLU A 130 12.76 -0.33 16.09
C GLU A 130 14.04 -1.09 15.73
N VAL A 131 14.03 -1.83 14.64
CA VAL A 131 15.16 -2.64 14.18
C VAL A 131 15.57 -2.29 12.75
N PRO A 132 16.89 -2.36 12.42
CA PRO A 132 17.32 -2.17 11.04
C PRO A 132 16.88 -3.36 10.17
N GLY A 133 16.35 -3.08 8.98
CA GLY A 133 15.86 -4.14 8.09
C GLY A 133 15.34 -3.63 6.77
N LYS A 134 14.90 -4.54 5.92
CA LYS A 134 14.14 -4.28 4.70
C LYS A 134 12.72 -4.76 4.93
N PHE A 135 11.82 -3.84 5.18
CA PHE A 135 10.41 -4.14 5.38
C PHE A 135 9.68 -4.08 4.05
N ARG A 136 8.67 -4.91 3.88
CA ARG A 136 7.84 -4.97 2.67
C ARG A 136 6.40 -4.72 3.01
N GLY A 137 5.82 -3.73 2.36
CA GLY A 137 4.37 -3.59 2.33
C GLY A 137 3.79 -4.75 1.52
N ALA A 138 2.88 -5.49 2.09
CA ALA A 138 2.18 -6.57 1.43
C ALA A 138 0.67 -6.30 1.45
N ASP A 139 0.04 -6.64 0.33
CA ASP A 139 -1.38 -6.88 0.26
C ASP A 139 -1.57 -8.39 0.16
N SER A 140 -2.11 -8.99 1.21
CA SER A 140 -2.33 -10.43 1.28
C SER A 140 -3.41 -10.93 0.30
N THR A 141 -4.18 -10.02 -0.30
CA THR A 141 -5.18 -10.36 -1.31
C THR A 141 -4.59 -10.52 -2.72
N ASN A 142 -3.30 -10.19 -2.90
CA ASN A 142 -2.61 -10.32 -4.17
C ASN A 142 -1.77 -11.63 -4.24
N PRO A 143 -2.29 -12.72 -4.83
CA PRO A 143 -1.57 -14.00 -4.94
C PRO A 143 -0.27 -13.89 -5.72
N GLU A 144 -0.15 -12.93 -6.64
CA GLU A 144 1.05 -12.74 -7.46
C GLU A 144 2.17 -12.03 -6.68
N ALA A 145 1.84 -11.15 -5.73
CA ALA A 145 2.83 -10.56 -4.84
C ALA A 145 3.47 -11.64 -3.94
N VAL A 146 2.70 -12.66 -3.55
CA VAL A 146 3.16 -13.78 -2.75
C VAL A 146 3.96 -14.78 -3.59
N LYS A 147 3.52 -15.13 -4.80
CA LYS A 147 4.19 -16.11 -5.68
C LYS A 147 5.59 -15.67 -6.15
N ARG A 148 5.85 -14.38 -6.31
CA ARG A 148 7.17 -13.86 -6.73
C ARG A 148 8.24 -13.94 -5.65
N HIS A 149 7.90 -14.50 -4.49
CA HIS A 149 8.81 -14.61 -3.33
C HIS A 149 9.38 -16.01 -3.11
N ARG A 150 9.06 -16.97 -3.98
CA ARG A 150 9.72 -18.28 -3.94
C ARG A 150 11.13 -18.12 -4.52
N PRO A 151 12.20 -18.32 -3.75
CA PRO A 151 13.54 -18.39 -4.32
C PRO A 151 13.57 -19.53 -5.36
N PRO A 152 14.35 -19.42 -6.43
CA PRO A 152 14.55 -20.54 -7.33
C PRO A 152 15.01 -21.74 -6.48
N SER A 153 14.33 -22.85 -6.63
CA SER A 153 14.75 -24.13 -6.04
C SER A 153 16.16 -24.44 -6.56
N ALA A 154 17.09 -24.61 -5.62
CA ALA A 154 18.43 -25.08 -5.91
C ALA A 154 18.38 -26.43 -6.59
#